data_5f6384b9f69b37302a4c3da6763bcb5d
#
_entry.id   5f6384b9f69b37302a4c3da6763bcb5d
#
_cell.length_a   1.000
_cell.length_b   1.000
_cell.length_c   1.000
_cell.angle_alpha   90.00
_cell.angle_beta   90.00
_cell.angle_gamma   90.00
#
_symmetry.space_group_name_H-M   'P 1'
#
loop_
_entity.id
_entity.type
_entity.pdbx_description
1 polymer ?
#
loop_
_entity_poly.entity_id
_entity_poly.type
_entity_poly.pdbx_seq_one_letter_code
_entity_poly.pdbx_strand_id
1 'polypeptide(L)'
;MILLVAAERTTGAWNWIKDEGLLIVAITSGAFFLTRVIGHIARFQARRVERQRARLDPLGHNPIGAYQGALVGAARWGLNFTIATVAFVWILLLLNLPASAVVPLVSVVGAGLGFGAQQIVGDVLAGIFIISERQFGVGDVVNVGPLIPTGWVEGRVEEVTLRVTKVRTFDGDLFTIANGQLRQTMNLSRDWSRVLITVPVSREADLDPTIDMLNRIGADIASDPEWAPLILEAPSVLGVDDIAAETYDLRFSGRTLAAQQWKVAREIRRRIAMEGAP
;
A
#
# COMPACT_ATOMS: atom_id res chain seq x y z
N MET A 1 48.99 48.51 -29.78
CA MET A 1 48.17 47.34 -30.08
C MET A 1 48.00 46.39 -28.87
N ILE A 2 49.07 45.99 -28.15
CA ILE A 2 49.00 45.09 -26.98
C ILE A 2 48.20 45.66 -25.80
N LEU A 3 48.37 46.98 -25.51
CA LEU A 3 47.63 47.65 -24.42
C LEU A 3 46.13 47.82 -24.68
N LEU A 4 45.70 47.97 -25.93
CA LEU A 4 44.29 48.05 -26.33
C LEU A 4 43.60 46.66 -26.18
N VAL A 5 44.27 45.58 -26.58
CA VAL A 5 43.77 44.20 -26.43
C VAL A 5 43.67 43.77 -24.94
N ALA A 6 44.61 44.28 -24.12
CA ALA A 6 44.56 44.03 -22.66
C ALA A 6 43.41 44.80 -22.01
N ALA A 7 43.15 46.05 -22.42
CA ALA A 7 42.03 46.86 -21.90
C ALA A 7 40.66 46.30 -22.31
N GLU A 8 40.50 45.81 -23.52
CA GLU A 8 39.28 45.15 -24.00
C GLU A 8 39.00 43.85 -23.28
N ARG A 9 40.02 43.03 -22.97
CA ARG A 9 39.87 41.82 -22.13
C ARG A 9 39.48 42.10 -20.69
N THR A 10 40.02 43.18 -20.09
CA THR A 10 39.67 43.55 -18.71
C THR A 10 38.26 44.12 -18.60
N THR A 11 37.80 44.91 -19.60
CA THR A 11 36.41 45.39 -19.63
C THR A 11 35.39 44.30 -19.87
N GLY A 12 35.73 43.31 -20.73
CA GLY A 12 34.87 42.14 -20.95
C GLY A 12 34.73 41.27 -19.71
N ALA A 13 35.85 40.97 -19.02
CA ALA A 13 35.84 40.21 -17.78
C ALA A 13 35.09 40.94 -16.65
N TRP A 14 35.23 42.28 -16.60
CA TRP A 14 34.56 43.11 -15.59
C TRP A 14 33.05 43.18 -15.80
N ASN A 15 32.58 43.24 -17.04
CA ASN A 15 31.15 43.19 -17.38
C ASN A 15 30.57 41.81 -17.08
N TRP A 16 31.25 40.72 -17.44
CA TRP A 16 30.85 39.38 -17.11
C TRP A 16 30.71 39.14 -15.58
N ILE A 17 31.68 39.67 -14.78
CA ILE A 17 31.61 39.60 -13.32
C ILE A 17 30.40 40.34 -12.79
N LYS A 18 30.05 41.49 -13.36
CA LYS A 18 28.90 42.28 -12.91
C LYS A 18 27.55 41.65 -13.27
N ASP A 19 27.45 41.06 -14.44
CA ASP A 19 26.16 40.56 -14.94
C ASP A 19 25.95 39.09 -14.53
N GLU A 20 26.83 38.20 -14.86
CA GLU A 20 26.69 36.77 -14.62
C GLU A 20 27.28 36.34 -13.28
N GLY A 21 28.42 36.90 -12.89
CA GLY A 21 29.09 36.56 -11.63
C GLY A 21 28.27 36.94 -10.39
N LEU A 22 27.61 38.13 -10.42
CA LEU A 22 26.72 38.54 -9.34
C LEU A 22 25.49 37.62 -9.23
N LEU A 23 24.94 37.17 -10.34
CA LEU A 23 23.83 36.23 -10.35
C LEU A 23 24.23 34.86 -9.76
N ILE A 24 25.42 34.37 -10.12
CA ILE A 24 25.96 33.11 -9.55
C ILE A 24 26.13 33.25 -8.02
N VAL A 25 26.68 34.37 -7.55
CA VAL A 25 26.83 34.65 -6.12
C VAL A 25 25.46 34.78 -5.44
N ALA A 26 24.49 35.39 -6.09
CA ALA A 26 23.13 35.50 -5.55
C ALA A 26 22.43 34.16 -5.45
N ILE A 27 22.53 33.30 -6.47
CA ILE A 27 21.95 31.95 -6.47
C ILE A 27 22.59 31.06 -5.39
N THR A 28 23.93 31.05 -5.33
CA THR A 28 24.65 30.23 -4.33
C THR A 28 24.36 30.72 -2.90
N SER A 29 24.34 32.03 -2.68
CA SER A 29 23.99 32.60 -1.39
C SER A 29 22.53 32.37 -1.02
N GLY A 30 21.62 32.47 -1.99
CA GLY A 30 20.20 32.19 -1.82
C GLY A 30 19.95 30.70 -1.49
N ALA A 31 20.58 29.80 -2.22
CA ALA A 31 20.52 28.35 -1.96
C ALA A 31 21.09 28.01 -0.57
N PHE A 32 22.25 28.59 -0.22
CA PHE A 32 22.85 28.44 1.10
C PHE A 32 21.94 28.97 2.22
N PHE A 33 21.38 30.16 2.05
CA PHE A 33 20.44 30.75 3.01
C PHE A 33 19.20 29.86 3.18
N LEU A 34 18.63 29.37 2.08
CA LEU A 34 17.44 28.50 2.10
C LEU A 34 17.71 27.18 2.83
N THR A 35 18.84 26.52 2.56
CA THR A 35 19.24 25.30 3.28
C THR A 35 19.47 25.56 4.78
N ARG A 36 19.97 26.76 5.13
CA ARG A 36 20.16 27.16 6.53
C ARG A 36 18.81 27.39 7.24
N VAL A 37 17.86 28.05 6.57
CA VAL A 37 16.50 28.28 7.08
C VAL A 37 15.78 26.95 7.31
N ILE A 38 15.81 26.07 6.32
CA ILE A 38 15.25 24.70 6.43
C ILE A 38 15.87 23.97 7.62
N GLY A 39 17.19 24.04 7.76
CA GLY A 39 17.92 23.47 8.90
C GLY A 39 17.50 24.06 10.25
N HIS A 40 17.13 25.33 10.29
CA HIS A 40 16.66 25.99 11.51
C HIS A 40 15.24 25.55 11.88
N ILE A 41 14.34 25.55 10.90
CA ILE A 41 12.95 25.10 11.06
C ILE A 41 12.90 23.64 11.51
N ALA A 42 13.67 22.76 10.85
CA ALA A 42 13.73 21.35 11.20
C ALA A 42 14.24 21.14 12.64
N ARG A 43 15.27 21.85 13.07
CA ARG A 43 15.78 21.81 14.45
C ARG A 43 14.77 22.35 15.46
N PHE A 44 14.04 23.39 15.11
CA PHE A 44 13.01 23.96 15.98
C PHE A 44 11.84 22.98 16.17
N GLN A 45 11.39 22.35 15.09
CA GLN A 45 10.35 21.32 15.16
C GLN A 45 10.81 20.08 15.95
N ALA A 46 12.03 19.60 15.70
CA ALA A 46 12.59 18.47 16.44
C ALA A 46 12.64 18.74 17.95
N ARG A 47 13.08 19.94 18.36
CA ARG A 47 13.09 20.35 19.78
C ARG A 47 11.70 20.47 20.40
N ARG A 48 10.68 20.91 19.63
CA ARG A 48 9.29 20.93 20.10
C ARG A 48 8.75 19.53 20.35
N VAL A 49 8.96 18.63 19.40
CA VAL A 49 8.56 17.22 19.51
C VAL A 49 9.26 16.55 20.71
N GLU A 50 10.55 16.80 20.88
CA GLU A 50 11.34 16.24 21.97
C GLU A 50 10.89 16.73 23.36
N ARG A 51 10.51 18.02 23.47
CA ARG A 51 9.95 18.59 24.71
C ARG A 51 8.55 18.04 25.05
N GLN A 52 7.70 17.82 24.05
CA GLN A 52 6.41 17.19 24.26
C GLN A 52 6.55 15.73 24.69
N ARG A 53 7.54 15.01 24.18
CA ARG A 53 7.88 13.64 24.56
C ARG A 53 8.34 13.50 25.99
N ALA A 54 9.30 14.31 26.40
CA ALA A 54 9.80 14.30 27.77
C ALA A 54 8.69 14.48 28.80
N ARG A 55 7.56 15.09 28.39
CA ARG A 55 6.38 15.25 29.25
C ARG A 55 5.44 14.03 29.22
N LEU A 56 5.35 13.29 28.09
CA LEU A 56 4.37 12.23 27.90
C LEU A 56 4.94 10.83 28.16
N ASP A 57 6.24 10.65 28.01
CA ASP A 57 6.93 9.38 28.24
C ASP A 57 8.31 9.60 28.91
N PRO A 58 8.32 9.80 30.24
CA PRO A 58 9.54 10.03 31.01
C PRO A 58 10.50 8.85 30.97
N LEU A 59 10.02 7.63 30.64
CA LEU A 59 10.79 6.39 30.68
C LEU A 59 11.32 5.97 29.29
N GLY A 60 10.99 6.71 28.21
CA GLY A 60 11.59 6.51 26.90
C GLY A 60 11.26 5.18 26.21
N HIS A 61 10.16 4.51 26.57
CA HIS A 61 9.80 3.20 26.03
C HIS A 61 9.09 3.27 24.67
N ASN A 62 8.75 4.46 24.19
CA ASN A 62 7.99 4.61 22.95
C ASN A 62 8.89 4.87 21.72
N PRO A 63 9.06 3.89 20.82
CA PRO A 63 9.94 4.01 19.65
C PRO A 63 9.44 5.02 18.60
N ILE A 64 8.16 5.41 18.64
CA ILE A 64 7.52 6.29 17.63
C ILE A 64 8.34 7.55 17.36
N GLY A 65 9.03 7.98 18.34
CA GLY A 65 9.77 9.21 18.21
C GLY A 65 11.11 9.12 17.57
N ALA A 66 11.79 8.01 17.58
CA ALA A 66 13.00 7.82 16.81
C ALA A 66 12.65 7.87 15.30
N TYR A 67 11.51 7.32 14.91
CA TYR A 67 11.03 7.35 13.53
C TYR A 67 10.71 8.76 13.04
N GLN A 68 10.10 9.62 13.88
CA GLN A 68 9.80 11.00 13.49
C GLN A 68 11.07 11.83 13.28
N GLY A 69 12.10 11.63 14.10
CA GLY A 69 13.40 12.30 13.93
C GLY A 69 14.10 11.87 12.63
N ALA A 70 14.07 10.57 12.31
CA ALA A 70 14.61 10.04 11.08
C ALA A 70 13.86 10.56 9.84
N LEU A 71 12.53 10.67 9.90
CA LEU A 71 11.70 11.18 8.81
C LEU A 71 12.00 12.66 8.52
N VAL A 72 12.08 13.50 9.56
CA VAL A 72 12.45 14.92 9.43
C VAL A 72 13.88 15.07 8.87
N GLY A 73 14.80 14.19 9.31
CA GLY A 73 16.17 14.13 8.78
C GLY A 73 16.21 13.81 7.30
N ALA A 74 15.49 12.77 6.88
CA ALA A 74 15.40 12.35 5.48
C ALA A 74 14.75 13.42 4.59
N ALA A 75 13.63 14.00 5.03
CA ALA A 75 12.95 15.08 4.31
C ALA A 75 13.87 16.31 4.11
N ARG A 76 14.60 16.68 5.16
CA ARG A 76 15.59 17.78 5.08
C ARG A 76 16.70 17.46 4.09
N TRP A 77 17.23 16.25 4.11
CA TRP A 77 18.29 15.83 3.19
C TRP A 77 17.79 15.88 1.74
N GLY A 78 16.61 15.31 1.45
CA GLY A 78 16.01 15.34 0.13
C GLY A 78 15.74 16.77 -0.37
N LEU A 79 15.21 17.65 0.48
CA LEU A 79 14.95 19.05 0.12
C LEU A 79 16.26 19.81 -0.14
N ASN A 80 17.30 19.60 0.68
CA ASN A 80 18.60 20.21 0.45
C ASN A 80 19.24 19.72 -0.86
N PHE A 81 19.11 18.43 -1.16
CA PHE A 81 19.59 17.86 -2.42
C PHE A 81 18.87 18.48 -3.63
N THR A 82 17.56 18.63 -3.56
CA THR A 82 16.77 19.28 -4.62
C THR A 82 17.21 20.72 -4.84
N ILE A 83 17.36 21.51 -3.77
CA ILE A 83 17.81 22.90 -3.85
C ILE A 83 19.21 22.99 -4.48
N ALA A 84 20.14 22.12 -4.05
CA ALA A 84 21.49 22.08 -4.59
C ALA A 84 21.50 21.71 -6.08
N THR A 85 20.68 20.74 -6.49
CA THR A 85 20.55 20.32 -7.89
C THR A 85 19.99 21.43 -8.75
N VAL A 86 18.91 22.11 -8.32
CA VAL A 86 18.32 23.23 -9.06
C VAL A 86 19.31 24.40 -9.16
N ALA A 87 19.98 24.76 -8.08
CA ALA A 87 20.99 25.82 -8.08
C ALA A 87 22.16 25.45 -9.02
N PHE A 88 22.61 24.21 -9.00
CA PHE A 88 23.69 23.73 -9.89
C PHE A 88 23.30 23.84 -11.37
N VAL A 89 22.11 23.36 -11.74
CA VAL A 89 21.62 23.45 -13.13
C VAL A 89 21.52 24.91 -13.55
N TRP A 90 21.02 25.78 -12.68
CA TRP A 90 20.88 27.21 -13.00
C TRP A 90 22.24 27.89 -13.22
N ILE A 91 23.24 27.52 -12.41
CA ILE A 91 24.61 28.02 -12.58
C ILE A 91 25.19 27.56 -13.92
N LEU A 92 24.97 26.28 -14.33
CA LEU A 92 25.42 25.79 -15.63
C LEU A 92 24.82 26.59 -16.81
N LEU A 93 23.53 26.96 -16.69
CA LEU A 93 22.87 27.79 -17.71
C LEU A 93 23.43 29.23 -17.76
N LEU A 94 23.79 29.82 -16.62
CA LEU A 94 24.40 31.15 -16.55
C LEU A 94 25.84 31.17 -17.09
N LEU A 95 26.55 30.05 -17.06
CA LEU A 95 27.90 29.95 -17.64
C LEU A 95 27.92 29.94 -19.18
N ASN A 96 26.75 30.17 -19.82
CA ASN A 96 26.59 30.16 -21.28
C ASN A 96 27.10 28.87 -21.94
N LEU A 97 27.05 27.75 -21.21
CA LEU A 97 27.40 26.46 -21.80
C LEU A 97 26.37 26.07 -22.86
N PRO A 98 26.80 25.53 -24.01
CA PRO A 98 25.88 25.15 -25.08
C PRO A 98 24.87 24.11 -24.52
N ALA A 99 23.62 24.26 -24.89
CA ALA A 99 22.55 23.35 -24.42
C ALA A 99 22.88 21.87 -24.77
N SER A 100 23.60 21.63 -25.87
CA SER A 100 24.09 20.29 -26.25
C SER A 100 25.02 19.64 -25.22
N ALA A 101 25.69 20.41 -24.38
CA ALA A 101 26.52 19.88 -23.28
C ALA A 101 25.75 19.73 -21.96
N VAL A 102 24.81 20.63 -21.66
CA VAL A 102 24.05 20.67 -20.41
C VAL A 102 22.89 19.66 -20.42
N VAL A 103 22.12 19.61 -21.52
CA VAL A 103 20.92 18.76 -21.62
C VAL A 103 21.20 17.26 -21.36
N PRO A 104 22.23 16.63 -21.94
CA PRO A 104 22.52 15.23 -21.66
C PRO A 104 22.84 14.97 -20.18
N LEU A 105 23.61 15.86 -19.54
CA LEU A 105 23.98 15.72 -18.14
C LEU A 105 22.74 15.79 -17.22
N VAL A 106 21.89 16.78 -17.42
CA VAL A 106 20.64 16.96 -16.66
C VAL A 106 19.69 15.78 -16.92
N SER A 107 19.63 15.29 -18.16
CA SER A 107 18.78 14.14 -18.52
C SER A 107 19.20 12.85 -17.81
N VAL A 108 20.49 12.57 -17.72
CA VAL A 108 21.01 11.39 -16.99
C VAL A 108 20.69 11.47 -15.51
N VAL A 109 20.92 12.64 -14.88
CA VAL A 109 20.58 12.86 -13.48
C VAL A 109 19.06 12.76 -13.25
N GLY A 110 18.26 13.38 -14.13
CA GLY A 110 16.81 13.33 -14.08
C GLY A 110 16.25 11.91 -14.24
N ALA A 111 16.78 11.14 -15.18
CA ALA A 111 16.41 9.75 -15.36
C ALA A 111 16.76 8.90 -14.12
N GLY A 112 17.97 9.07 -13.57
CA GLY A 112 18.39 8.36 -12.36
C GLY A 112 17.48 8.64 -11.16
N LEU A 113 17.09 9.91 -10.95
CA LEU A 113 16.15 10.30 -9.91
C LEU A 113 14.75 9.74 -10.20
N GLY A 114 14.29 9.77 -11.46
CA GLY A 114 13.00 9.23 -11.87
C GLY A 114 12.89 7.73 -11.60
N PHE A 115 13.89 6.95 -12.02
CA PHE A 115 13.94 5.51 -11.72
C PHE A 115 14.04 5.23 -10.22
N GLY A 116 14.82 6.04 -9.47
CA GLY A 116 14.90 5.91 -8.02
C GLY A 116 13.59 6.19 -7.28
N ALA A 117 12.76 7.09 -7.80
CA ALA A 117 11.47 7.47 -7.22
C ALA A 117 10.28 6.64 -7.74
N GLN A 118 10.44 5.89 -8.83
CA GLN A 118 9.37 5.19 -9.56
C GLN A 118 8.49 4.33 -8.65
N GLN A 119 9.10 3.57 -7.74
CA GLN A 119 8.35 2.71 -6.84
C GLN A 119 7.49 3.51 -5.86
N ILE A 120 8.01 4.61 -5.31
CA ILE A 120 7.27 5.46 -4.35
C ILE A 120 6.06 6.09 -5.04
N VAL A 121 6.25 6.58 -6.27
CA VAL A 121 5.16 7.16 -7.06
C VAL A 121 4.12 6.09 -7.40
N GLY A 122 4.57 4.90 -7.80
CA GLY A 122 3.68 3.75 -8.06
C GLY A 122 2.86 3.36 -6.83
N ASP A 123 3.47 3.29 -5.65
CA ASP A 123 2.78 2.96 -4.40
C ASP A 123 1.69 4.00 -4.06
N VAL A 124 2.01 5.29 -4.21
CA VAL A 124 1.07 6.38 -3.91
C VAL A 124 -0.10 6.39 -4.89
N LEU A 125 0.17 6.25 -6.19
CA LEU A 125 -0.89 6.19 -7.21
C LEU A 125 -1.80 4.98 -6.98
N ALA A 126 -1.24 3.81 -6.72
CA ALA A 126 -2.02 2.62 -6.40
C ALA A 126 -2.89 2.85 -5.15
N GLY A 127 -2.36 3.47 -4.09
CA GLY A 127 -3.15 3.81 -2.90
C GLY A 127 -4.30 4.78 -3.19
N ILE A 128 -4.09 5.77 -4.05
CA ILE A 128 -5.16 6.68 -4.50
C ILE A 128 -6.26 5.89 -5.22
N PHE A 129 -5.92 4.97 -6.13
CA PHE A 129 -6.90 4.15 -6.84
C PHE A 129 -7.64 3.19 -5.90
N ILE A 130 -6.95 2.50 -4.99
CA ILE A 130 -7.56 1.63 -3.99
C ILE A 130 -8.65 2.37 -3.21
N ILE A 131 -8.35 3.60 -2.74
CA ILE A 131 -9.27 4.41 -1.94
C ILE A 131 -10.39 5.00 -2.79
N SER A 132 -10.07 5.57 -3.97
CA SER A 132 -11.07 6.26 -4.82
C SER A 132 -12.06 5.29 -5.46
N GLU A 133 -11.60 4.11 -5.87
CA GLU A 133 -12.43 3.05 -6.44
C GLU A 133 -13.09 2.16 -5.38
N ARG A 134 -12.73 2.37 -4.10
CA ARG A 134 -13.23 1.56 -2.99
C ARG A 134 -13.02 0.06 -3.24
N GLN A 135 -11.84 -0.33 -3.73
CA GLN A 135 -11.54 -1.74 -3.98
C GLN A 135 -11.67 -2.57 -2.70
N PHE A 136 -11.18 -2.06 -1.58
CA PHE A 136 -11.40 -2.55 -0.22
C PHE A 136 -11.20 -1.43 0.80
N GLY A 137 -11.66 -1.64 2.02
CA GLY A 137 -11.54 -0.71 3.14
C GLY A 137 -11.08 -1.38 4.43
N VAL A 138 -10.91 -0.56 5.47
CA VAL A 138 -10.57 -1.06 6.82
C VAL A 138 -11.72 -1.93 7.33
N GLY A 139 -11.39 -3.13 7.82
CA GLY A 139 -12.33 -4.13 8.29
C GLY A 139 -12.69 -5.20 7.27
N ASP A 140 -12.47 -4.96 5.97
CA ASP A 140 -12.71 -5.95 4.93
C ASP A 140 -11.75 -7.15 5.07
N VAL A 141 -12.24 -8.32 4.69
CA VAL A 141 -11.41 -9.50 4.49
C VAL A 141 -11.05 -9.58 3.02
N VAL A 142 -9.75 -9.59 2.76
CA VAL A 142 -9.20 -9.60 1.41
C VAL A 142 -8.22 -10.74 1.23
N ASN A 143 -8.11 -11.21 -0.01
CA ASN A 143 -7.01 -12.05 -0.43
C ASN A 143 -6.24 -11.30 -1.52
N VAL A 144 -4.99 -10.95 -1.24
CA VAL A 144 -4.18 -10.06 -2.05
C VAL A 144 -2.89 -10.73 -2.51
N GLY A 145 -2.50 -10.47 -3.75
CA GLY A 145 -1.27 -11.04 -4.30
C GLY A 145 -1.19 -11.01 -5.81
N PRO A 146 -0.32 -11.85 -6.38
CA PRO A 146 0.71 -12.64 -5.67
C PRO A 146 1.84 -11.75 -5.12
N LEU A 147 2.21 -11.96 -3.88
CA LEU A 147 3.33 -11.29 -3.21
C LEU A 147 4.54 -12.23 -3.22
N ILE A 148 5.71 -11.72 -3.61
CA ILE A 148 6.93 -12.52 -3.62
C ILE A 148 7.66 -12.31 -2.29
N PRO A 149 8.08 -13.36 -1.57
CA PRO A 149 7.99 -14.80 -1.89
C PRO A 149 6.74 -15.50 -1.35
N THR A 150 5.84 -14.82 -0.63
CA THR A 150 4.77 -15.44 0.17
C THR A 150 3.54 -15.89 -0.63
N GLY A 151 3.43 -15.50 -1.91
CA GLY A 151 2.26 -15.81 -2.73
C GLY A 151 1.06 -14.93 -2.40
N TRP A 152 -0.09 -15.54 -2.07
CA TRP A 152 -1.31 -14.83 -1.70
C TRP A 152 -1.40 -14.68 -0.18
N VAL A 153 -1.84 -13.50 0.27
CA VAL A 153 -2.08 -13.20 1.68
C VAL A 153 -3.56 -12.94 1.90
N GLU A 154 -4.18 -13.79 2.71
CA GLU A 154 -5.56 -13.66 3.12
C GLU A 154 -5.64 -13.13 4.56
N GLY A 155 -6.48 -12.12 4.77
CA GLY A 155 -6.65 -11.55 6.11
C GLY A 155 -7.56 -10.33 6.14
N ARG A 156 -7.68 -9.75 7.31
CA ARG A 156 -8.46 -8.54 7.56
C ARG A 156 -7.60 -7.29 7.37
N VAL A 157 -8.11 -6.33 6.61
CA VAL A 157 -7.49 -5.02 6.44
C VAL A 157 -7.61 -4.22 7.73
N GLU A 158 -6.47 -3.86 8.33
CA GLU A 158 -6.41 -3.02 9.52
C GLU A 158 -6.21 -1.53 9.20
N GLU A 159 -5.45 -1.25 8.15
CA GLU A 159 -5.11 0.11 7.78
C GLU A 159 -4.87 0.21 6.27
N VAL A 160 -5.36 1.29 5.66
CA VAL A 160 -5.08 1.67 4.28
C VAL A 160 -4.55 3.10 4.28
N THR A 161 -3.32 3.27 3.85
CA THR A 161 -2.71 4.58 3.62
C THR A 161 -2.45 4.80 2.14
N LEU A 162 -1.97 5.98 1.76
CA LEU A 162 -1.59 6.23 0.35
C LEU A 162 -0.46 5.33 -0.14
N ARG A 163 0.44 4.88 0.74
CA ARG A 163 1.62 4.10 0.34
C ARG A 163 1.52 2.63 0.70
N VAL A 164 0.91 2.29 1.82
CA VAL A 164 0.87 0.91 2.33
C VAL A 164 -0.52 0.52 2.78
N THR A 165 -0.82 -0.76 2.63
CA THR A 165 -1.97 -1.44 3.23
C THR A 165 -1.46 -2.44 4.26
N LYS A 166 -2.09 -2.49 5.44
CA LYS A 166 -1.80 -3.47 6.49
C LYS A 166 -2.91 -4.51 6.53
N VAL A 167 -2.52 -5.76 6.41
CA VAL A 167 -3.43 -6.91 6.44
C VAL A 167 -3.00 -7.85 7.56
N ARG A 168 -3.92 -8.15 8.48
CA ARG A 168 -3.73 -9.15 9.53
C ARG A 168 -4.31 -10.47 9.09
N THR A 169 -3.48 -11.50 9.04
CA THR A 169 -3.92 -12.86 8.72
C THR A 169 -4.74 -13.44 9.87
N PHE A 170 -5.43 -14.53 9.61
CA PHE A 170 -6.19 -15.23 10.64
C PHE A 170 -5.27 -15.92 11.67
N ASP A 171 -4.00 -16.17 11.33
CA ASP A 171 -2.97 -16.68 12.26
C ASP A 171 -2.38 -15.58 13.15
N GLY A 172 -2.74 -14.32 12.91
CA GLY A 172 -2.34 -13.17 13.71
C GLY A 172 -1.15 -12.36 13.16
N ASP A 173 -0.55 -12.79 12.04
CA ASP A 173 0.57 -12.08 11.42
C ASP A 173 0.10 -10.77 10.76
N LEU A 174 0.88 -9.71 10.93
CA LEU A 174 0.62 -8.42 10.32
C LEU A 174 1.51 -8.19 9.10
N PHE A 175 0.92 -8.27 7.92
CA PHE A 175 1.58 -7.92 6.67
C PHE A 175 1.44 -6.43 6.38
N THR A 176 2.58 -5.76 6.16
CA THR A 176 2.62 -4.38 5.66
C THR A 176 3.06 -4.43 4.20
N ILE A 177 2.14 -4.16 3.30
CA ILE A 177 2.30 -4.34 1.86
C ILE A 177 2.32 -2.96 1.20
N ALA A 178 3.32 -2.69 0.36
CA ALA A 178 3.33 -1.49 -0.47
C ALA A 178 2.20 -1.57 -1.50
N ASN A 179 1.40 -0.50 -1.64
CA ASN A 179 0.21 -0.52 -2.48
C ASN A 179 0.51 -0.87 -3.96
N GLY A 180 1.66 -0.44 -4.48
CA GLY A 180 2.11 -0.79 -5.84
C GLY A 180 2.40 -2.28 -6.06
N GLN A 181 2.48 -3.08 -4.99
CA GLN A 181 2.62 -4.53 -5.07
C GLN A 181 1.26 -5.26 -5.12
N LEU A 182 0.16 -4.56 -4.79
CA LEU A 182 -1.20 -5.11 -4.80
C LEU A 182 -1.76 -5.09 -6.23
N ARG A 183 -1.29 -6.02 -7.06
CA ARG A 183 -1.70 -6.09 -8.48
C ARG A 183 -3.05 -6.75 -8.68
N GLN A 184 -3.40 -7.67 -7.80
CA GLN A 184 -4.68 -8.37 -7.81
C GLN A 184 -5.23 -8.41 -6.39
N THR A 185 -6.51 -8.15 -6.25
CA THR A 185 -7.20 -8.11 -4.97
C THR A 185 -8.55 -8.79 -5.10
N MET A 186 -8.79 -9.78 -4.23
CA MET A 186 -10.11 -10.37 -4.05
C MET A 186 -10.68 -9.86 -2.72
N ASN A 187 -11.80 -9.15 -2.75
CA ASN A 187 -12.53 -8.77 -1.55
C ASN A 187 -13.54 -9.88 -1.21
N LEU A 188 -13.30 -10.57 -0.09
CA LEU A 188 -14.09 -11.74 0.34
C LEU A 188 -15.27 -11.34 1.24
N SER A 189 -15.43 -10.06 1.55
CA SER A 189 -16.43 -9.56 2.49
C SER A 189 -17.24 -8.40 1.95
N ARG A 190 -17.18 -8.13 0.63
CA ARG A 190 -17.93 -7.03 0.04
C ARG A 190 -19.35 -7.45 -0.29
N ASP A 191 -20.32 -6.65 0.14
CA ASP A 191 -21.76 -6.78 -0.12
C ASP A 191 -22.35 -8.07 0.48
N TRP A 192 -21.93 -9.23 0.03
CA TRP A 192 -22.36 -10.55 0.51
C TRP A 192 -21.22 -11.57 0.33
N SER A 193 -21.35 -12.69 1.02
CA SER A 193 -20.37 -13.78 0.92
C SER A 193 -21.08 -15.11 0.65
N ARG A 194 -20.42 -15.99 -0.08
CA ARG A 194 -20.95 -17.33 -0.38
C ARG A 194 -20.42 -18.33 0.64
N VAL A 195 -21.34 -19.06 1.27
CA VAL A 195 -20.99 -20.34 1.90
C VAL A 195 -20.87 -21.37 0.79
N LEU A 196 -19.77 -22.09 0.78
CA LEU A 196 -19.53 -23.18 -0.14
C LEU A 196 -18.89 -24.31 0.64
N ILE A 197 -19.55 -25.47 0.65
CA ILE A 197 -19.12 -26.66 1.38
C ILE A 197 -19.18 -27.83 0.42
N THR A 198 -18.11 -28.60 0.35
CA THR A 198 -18.10 -29.91 -0.30
C THR A 198 -18.40 -30.97 0.76
N VAL A 199 -19.40 -31.77 0.52
CA VAL A 199 -19.81 -32.86 1.40
C VAL A 199 -19.53 -34.17 0.66
N PRO A 200 -18.50 -34.94 1.09
CA PRO A 200 -18.22 -36.24 0.51
C PRO A 200 -19.29 -37.24 1.00
N VAL A 201 -19.90 -37.96 0.08
CA VAL A 201 -20.93 -38.97 0.33
C VAL A 201 -20.46 -40.29 -0.25
N SER A 202 -20.55 -41.37 0.51
CA SER A 202 -20.19 -42.70 0.03
C SER A 202 -20.98 -43.08 -1.23
N ARG A 203 -20.34 -43.78 -2.18
CA ARG A 203 -21.02 -44.31 -3.38
C ARG A 203 -22.05 -45.38 -3.08
N GLU A 204 -21.96 -45.99 -1.89
CA GLU A 204 -22.95 -46.96 -1.42
C GLU A 204 -24.19 -46.31 -0.82
N ALA A 205 -24.10 -45.00 -0.47
CA ALA A 205 -25.24 -44.25 0.06
C ALA A 205 -26.19 -43.83 -1.05
N ASP A 206 -27.47 -43.79 -0.71
CA ASP A 206 -28.48 -43.25 -1.60
C ASP A 206 -28.38 -41.71 -1.67
N LEU A 207 -28.19 -41.20 -2.88
CA LEU A 207 -27.96 -39.75 -3.10
C LEU A 207 -29.22 -38.93 -2.82
N ASP A 208 -30.39 -39.39 -3.23
CA ASP A 208 -31.64 -38.58 -3.13
C ASP A 208 -32.01 -38.31 -1.66
N PRO A 209 -32.05 -39.28 -0.74
CA PRO A 209 -32.27 -39.03 0.68
C PRO A 209 -31.19 -38.14 1.30
N THR A 210 -29.93 -38.27 0.87
CA THR A 210 -28.82 -37.44 1.37
C THR A 210 -28.98 -35.99 0.93
N ILE A 211 -29.35 -35.76 -0.33
CA ILE A 211 -29.64 -34.41 -0.85
C ILE A 211 -30.83 -33.79 -0.09
N ASP A 212 -31.89 -34.55 0.13
CA ASP A 212 -33.06 -34.08 0.91
C ASP A 212 -32.69 -33.73 2.35
N MET A 213 -31.85 -34.53 2.98
CA MET A 213 -31.33 -34.26 4.33
C MET A 213 -30.53 -32.96 4.35
N LEU A 214 -29.60 -32.75 3.43
CA LEU A 214 -28.78 -31.54 3.34
C LEU A 214 -29.65 -30.31 3.08
N ASN A 215 -30.64 -30.42 2.18
CA ASN A 215 -31.58 -29.33 1.92
C ASN A 215 -32.43 -28.97 3.14
N ARG A 216 -32.84 -29.96 3.95
CA ARG A 216 -33.52 -29.69 5.23
C ARG A 216 -32.61 -28.96 6.20
N ILE A 217 -31.34 -29.37 6.36
CA ILE A 217 -30.37 -28.67 7.21
C ILE A 217 -30.23 -27.20 6.75
N GLY A 218 -30.20 -26.95 5.44
CA GLY A 218 -30.13 -25.61 4.88
C GLY A 218 -31.36 -24.76 5.17
N ALA A 219 -32.56 -25.34 5.09
CA ALA A 219 -33.80 -24.68 5.44
C ALA A 219 -33.92 -24.39 6.95
N ASP A 220 -33.51 -25.36 7.77
CA ASP A 220 -33.54 -25.26 9.24
C ASP A 220 -32.60 -24.15 9.76
N ILE A 221 -31.38 -24.05 9.22
CA ILE A 221 -30.47 -22.99 9.62
C ILE A 221 -30.94 -21.62 9.15
N ALA A 222 -31.59 -21.53 7.99
CA ALA A 222 -32.17 -20.29 7.48
C ALA A 222 -33.41 -19.83 8.29
N SER A 223 -34.08 -20.75 8.99
CA SER A 223 -35.25 -20.48 9.84
C SER A 223 -34.89 -20.30 11.31
N ASP A 224 -33.69 -20.64 11.71
CA ASP A 224 -33.20 -20.57 13.10
C ASP A 224 -33.02 -19.09 13.52
N PRO A 225 -33.65 -18.61 14.61
CA PRO A 225 -33.58 -17.21 15.03
C PRO A 225 -32.15 -16.69 15.25
N GLU A 226 -31.19 -17.55 15.62
CA GLU A 226 -29.79 -17.17 15.82
C GLU A 226 -29.07 -16.96 14.49
N TRP A 227 -29.38 -17.75 13.45
CA TRP A 227 -28.65 -17.82 12.19
C TRP A 227 -29.35 -17.11 11.03
N ALA A 228 -30.66 -17.08 11.03
CA ALA A 228 -31.47 -16.44 9.99
C ALA A 228 -31.03 -14.99 9.67
N PRO A 229 -30.68 -14.13 10.66
CA PRO A 229 -30.23 -12.78 10.36
C PRO A 229 -28.91 -12.71 9.58
N LEU A 230 -28.14 -13.80 9.53
CA LEU A 230 -26.85 -13.86 8.82
C LEU A 230 -26.97 -14.46 7.43
N ILE A 231 -28.11 -15.04 7.07
CA ILE A 231 -28.35 -15.79 5.83
C ILE A 231 -29.22 -14.95 4.88
N LEU A 232 -28.71 -14.69 3.69
CA LEU A 232 -29.42 -13.99 2.62
C LEU A 232 -30.17 -14.93 1.68
N GLU A 233 -29.61 -16.15 1.51
CA GLU A 233 -30.19 -17.21 0.68
C GLU A 233 -29.91 -18.53 1.40
N ALA A 234 -30.99 -19.31 1.61
CA ALA A 234 -30.91 -20.59 2.31
C ALA A 234 -29.91 -21.52 1.59
N PRO A 235 -28.99 -22.11 2.33
CA PRO A 235 -28.05 -23.08 1.73
C PRO A 235 -28.80 -24.29 1.17
N SER A 236 -28.39 -24.75 -0.02
CA SER A 236 -28.96 -25.91 -0.70
C SER A 236 -27.90 -26.67 -1.50
N VAL A 237 -28.19 -27.91 -1.84
CA VAL A 237 -27.32 -28.71 -2.70
C VAL A 237 -27.43 -28.21 -4.14
N LEU A 238 -26.32 -27.88 -4.76
CA LEU A 238 -26.22 -27.51 -6.17
C LEU A 238 -26.19 -28.73 -7.10
N GLY A 239 -25.66 -29.86 -6.61
CA GLY A 239 -25.50 -31.09 -7.35
C GLY A 239 -24.20 -31.79 -6.97
N VAL A 240 -23.90 -32.86 -7.75
CA VAL A 240 -22.61 -33.59 -7.67
C VAL A 240 -21.57 -32.75 -8.40
N ASP A 241 -20.50 -32.38 -7.70
CA ASP A 241 -19.40 -31.58 -8.23
C ASP A 241 -18.27 -32.44 -8.80
N ASP A 242 -17.96 -33.53 -8.10
CA ASP A 242 -16.94 -34.49 -8.53
C ASP A 242 -17.34 -35.94 -8.15
N ILE A 243 -16.77 -36.89 -8.86
CA ILE A 243 -17.00 -38.33 -8.67
C ILE A 243 -15.64 -38.99 -8.44
N ALA A 244 -15.30 -39.19 -7.16
CA ALA A 244 -14.10 -39.95 -6.78
C ALA A 244 -14.34 -41.46 -6.82
N ALA A 245 -13.29 -42.24 -6.54
CA ALA A 245 -13.37 -43.69 -6.59
C ALA A 245 -14.40 -44.26 -5.60
N GLU A 246 -14.52 -43.71 -4.41
CA GLU A 246 -15.36 -44.20 -3.31
C GLU A 246 -16.44 -43.20 -2.85
N THR A 247 -16.40 -41.95 -3.33
CA THR A 247 -17.34 -40.90 -2.90
C THR A 247 -17.88 -40.09 -4.06
N TYR A 248 -19.05 -39.50 -3.83
CA TYR A 248 -19.58 -38.38 -4.59
C TYR A 248 -19.37 -37.10 -3.78
N ASP A 249 -18.84 -36.06 -4.39
CA ASP A 249 -18.68 -34.77 -3.76
C ASP A 249 -19.91 -33.90 -4.06
N LEU A 250 -20.79 -33.74 -3.08
CA LEU A 250 -21.96 -32.86 -3.19
C LEU A 250 -21.56 -31.43 -2.84
N ARG A 251 -21.89 -30.50 -3.76
CA ARG A 251 -21.67 -29.09 -3.54
C ARG A 251 -22.87 -28.45 -2.88
N PHE A 252 -22.67 -27.96 -1.64
CA PHE A 252 -23.70 -27.31 -0.85
C PHE A 252 -23.37 -25.81 -0.74
N SER A 253 -24.30 -24.93 -1.12
CA SER A 253 -24.04 -23.50 -1.25
C SER A 253 -25.20 -22.65 -0.79
N GLY A 254 -24.90 -21.49 -0.19
CA GLY A 254 -25.83 -20.46 0.19
C GLY A 254 -25.17 -19.08 0.21
N ARG A 255 -25.97 -18.02 0.43
CA ARG A 255 -25.47 -16.64 0.55
C ARG A 255 -25.67 -16.13 1.96
N THR A 256 -24.65 -15.46 2.46
CA THR A 256 -24.65 -14.84 3.80
C THR A 256 -24.34 -13.37 3.74
N LEU A 257 -24.56 -12.67 4.84
CA LEU A 257 -23.97 -11.36 5.03
C LEU A 257 -22.44 -11.42 4.89
N ALA A 258 -21.88 -10.30 4.51
CA ALA A 258 -20.44 -10.12 4.33
C ALA A 258 -19.63 -10.65 5.54
N ALA A 259 -18.57 -11.39 5.27
CA ALA A 259 -17.66 -11.98 6.26
C ALA A 259 -18.29 -12.99 7.25
N GLN A 260 -19.54 -13.43 7.04
CA GLN A 260 -20.20 -14.44 7.88
C GLN A 260 -20.12 -15.88 7.35
N GLN A 261 -19.63 -16.06 6.13
CA GLN A 261 -19.54 -17.36 5.46
C GLN A 261 -18.82 -18.43 6.28
N TRP A 262 -17.74 -18.07 6.96
CA TRP A 262 -16.97 -19.03 7.76
C TRP A 262 -17.70 -19.48 9.03
N LYS A 263 -18.43 -18.54 9.66
CA LYS A 263 -19.22 -18.82 10.87
C LYS A 263 -20.37 -19.75 10.50
N VAL A 264 -21.13 -19.43 9.46
CA VAL A 264 -22.26 -20.23 8.97
C VAL A 264 -21.78 -21.59 8.44
N ALA A 265 -20.66 -21.65 7.70
CA ALA A 265 -20.10 -22.90 7.21
C ALA A 265 -19.71 -23.87 8.34
N ARG A 266 -19.17 -23.36 9.47
CA ARG A 266 -18.87 -24.21 10.64
C ARG A 266 -20.12 -24.80 11.26
N GLU A 267 -21.17 -24.01 11.39
CA GLU A 267 -22.44 -24.46 11.94
C GLU A 267 -23.11 -25.49 11.02
N ILE A 268 -23.11 -25.28 9.72
CA ILE A 268 -23.63 -26.26 8.76
C ILE A 268 -22.88 -27.58 8.90
N ARG A 269 -21.55 -27.57 8.91
CA ARG A 269 -20.76 -28.80 9.08
C ARG A 269 -21.07 -29.50 10.41
N ARG A 270 -21.30 -28.74 11.49
CA ARG A 270 -21.70 -29.29 12.78
C ARG A 270 -23.04 -30.00 12.68
N ARG A 271 -24.05 -29.39 12.03
CA ARG A 271 -25.38 -30.00 11.85
C ARG A 271 -25.30 -31.25 10.98
N ILE A 272 -24.55 -31.20 9.88
CA ILE A 272 -24.31 -32.37 9.03
C ILE A 272 -23.70 -33.54 9.83
N ALA A 273 -22.69 -33.24 10.64
CA ALA A 273 -22.03 -34.26 11.45
C ALA A 273 -22.95 -34.86 12.56
N MET A 274 -23.92 -34.07 13.07
CA MET A 274 -24.89 -34.53 14.07
C MET A 274 -26.01 -35.41 13.48
N GLU A 275 -26.41 -35.17 12.24
CA GLU A 275 -27.41 -35.99 11.54
C GLU A 275 -26.81 -37.27 10.93
N GLY A 276 -25.48 -37.44 11.09
CA GLY A 276 -24.82 -38.68 10.67
C GLY A 276 -24.76 -38.82 9.15
N ALA A 277 -24.26 -37.80 8.46
CA ALA A 277 -23.98 -37.86 7.03
C ALA A 277 -23.06 -39.09 6.74
N PRO A 278 -23.46 -39.99 5.86
CA PRO A 278 -22.73 -41.23 5.58
C PRO A 278 -21.41 -40.99 4.87
#